data_3e7b8e3abb7d9c17e87b587c821cdb45
#
_entry.id   3e7b8e3abb7d9c17e87b587c821cdb45
#
_cell.length_a   1.000
_cell.length_b   1.000
_cell.length_c   1.000
_cell.angle_alpha   90.00
_cell.angle_beta   90.00
_cell.angle_gamma   90.00
#
_symmetry.space_group_name_H-M   'P 1'
#
loop_
_entity.id
_entity.type
_entity.pdbx_description
1 polymer ?
#
loop_
_entity_poly.entity_id
_entity_poly.type
_entity_poly.pdbx_seq_one_letter_code
_entity_poly.pdbx_strand_id
1 'polypeptide(L)'
;VIADPLSMGGRAALDEFIAVAAAYEKETPGASLGSFLAYLRMADEREDGLDAPLGEPDPKAVQILTVHGSKGLEWDGVVVFGLCDGVFPSHSKKTSVEWTKDVPPANAWLTDSGALPHPLRGDHRDLPPFVPVVEGSRTASAGYDKWATKVYKPSVGVYAEREERRLAYVAMTR
;
A
#
# COMPACT_ATOMS: atom_id res chain seq x y z
N VAL A 1 -22.67 21.59 13.13
CA VAL A 1 -23.54 20.51 13.63
C VAL A 1 -22.86 19.22 13.20
N ILE A 2 -22.23 18.52 14.13
CA ILE A 2 -21.67 17.19 13.87
C ILE A 2 -22.87 16.26 13.79
N ALA A 3 -23.19 15.75 12.60
CA ALA A 3 -24.23 14.74 12.43
C ALA A 3 -23.82 13.51 13.27
N ASP A 4 -24.76 12.98 14.06
CA ASP A 4 -24.55 11.78 14.83
C ASP A 4 -24.25 10.61 13.87
N PRO A 5 -23.06 10.04 13.88
CA PRO A 5 -22.69 8.96 12.96
C PRO A 5 -23.51 7.68 13.19
N LEU A 6 -24.26 7.59 14.30
CA LEU A 6 -25.10 6.45 14.61
C LEU A 6 -26.48 6.46 13.95
N SER A 7 -26.95 7.59 13.44
CA SER A 7 -28.34 7.69 12.94
C SER A 7 -28.53 7.28 11.47
N MET A 8 -27.52 7.42 10.63
CA MET A 8 -27.59 6.97 9.22
C MET A 8 -26.58 5.85 8.90
N GLY A 9 -25.39 5.88 9.48
CA GLY A 9 -24.38 4.84 9.26
C GLY A 9 -24.73 3.50 9.92
N GLY A 10 -25.41 3.50 11.07
CA GLY A 10 -25.73 2.28 11.78
C GLY A 10 -26.71 1.37 11.05
N ARG A 11 -27.65 1.94 10.30
CA ARG A 11 -28.62 1.14 9.53
C ARG A 11 -27.99 0.54 8.27
N ALA A 12 -27.20 1.32 7.56
CA ALA A 12 -26.46 0.86 6.39
C ALA A 12 -25.44 -0.25 6.77
N ALA A 13 -24.76 -0.11 7.91
CA ALA A 13 -23.84 -1.13 8.41
C ALA A 13 -24.58 -2.44 8.82
N LEU A 14 -25.79 -2.34 9.36
CA LEU A 14 -26.62 -3.51 9.67
C LEU A 14 -27.13 -4.20 8.41
N ASP A 15 -27.60 -3.44 7.43
CA ASP A 15 -28.08 -3.97 6.16
C ASP A 15 -26.92 -4.68 5.43
N GLU A 16 -25.73 -4.13 5.48
CA GLU A 16 -24.52 -4.74 4.92
C GLU A 16 -24.11 -6.01 5.66
N PHE A 17 -24.14 -6.00 7.00
CA PHE A 17 -23.88 -7.19 7.79
C PHE A 17 -24.87 -8.33 7.48
N ILE A 18 -26.15 -8.00 7.27
CA ILE A 18 -27.16 -8.97 6.85
C ILE A 18 -26.85 -9.50 5.46
N ALA A 19 -26.38 -8.65 4.52
CA ALA A 19 -26.00 -9.08 3.19
C ALA A 19 -24.80 -10.05 3.21
N VAL A 20 -23.79 -9.76 4.05
CA VAL A 20 -22.64 -10.67 4.27
C VAL A 20 -23.09 -12.00 4.84
N ALA A 21 -23.98 -12.01 5.84
CA ALA A 21 -24.50 -13.25 6.41
C ALA A 21 -25.29 -14.07 5.39
N ALA A 22 -26.10 -13.43 4.55
CA ALA A 22 -26.86 -14.09 3.49
C ALA A 22 -25.94 -14.65 2.39
N ALA A 23 -24.89 -13.92 2.01
CA ALA A 23 -23.90 -14.40 1.06
C ALA A 23 -23.15 -15.63 1.60
N TYR A 24 -22.74 -15.60 2.87
CA TYR A 24 -22.08 -16.72 3.54
C TYR A 24 -22.96 -17.97 3.56
N GLU A 25 -24.27 -17.84 3.91
CA GLU A 25 -25.22 -18.95 3.89
C GLU A 25 -25.35 -19.56 2.49
N LYS A 26 -25.42 -18.73 1.47
CA LYS A 26 -25.55 -19.16 0.07
C LYS A 26 -24.31 -19.91 -0.44
N GLU A 27 -23.11 -19.46 -0.06
CA GLU A 27 -21.83 -19.97 -0.57
C GLU A 27 -21.30 -21.15 0.23
N THR A 28 -21.78 -21.35 1.49
CA THR A 28 -21.27 -22.38 2.39
C THR A 28 -22.30 -23.49 2.61
N PRO A 29 -22.16 -24.66 1.96
CA PRO A 29 -23.05 -25.80 2.24
C PRO A 29 -23.00 -26.21 3.71
N GLY A 30 -24.15 -26.22 4.36
CA GLY A 30 -24.25 -26.54 5.79
C GLY A 30 -23.87 -25.40 6.72
N ALA A 31 -23.98 -24.16 6.24
CA ALA A 31 -23.76 -22.98 7.05
C ALA A 31 -24.52 -23.04 8.37
N SER A 32 -23.89 -22.65 9.46
CA SER A 32 -24.45 -22.55 10.78
C SER A 32 -23.99 -21.26 11.46
N LEU A 33 -24.70 -20.83 12.50
CA LEU A 33 -24.26 -19.67 13.26
C LEU A 33 -22.84 -19.85 13.80
N GLY A 34 -22.48 -21.06 14.22
CA GLY A 34 -21.13 -21.36 14.72
C GLY A 34 -20.05 -21.21 13.65
N SER A 35 -20.31 -21.69 12.43
CA SER A 35 -19.36 -21.52 11.29
C SER A 35 -19.28 -20.08 10.84
N PHE A 36 -20.37 -19.33 10.85
CA PHE A 36 -20.37 -17.90 10.54
C PHE A 36 -19.59 -17.09 11.59
N LEU A 37 -19.73 -17.38 12.87
CA LEU A 37 -18.93 -16.74 13.92
C LEU A 37 -17.43 -17.05 13.79
N ALA A 38 -17.08 -18.26 13.37
CA ALA A 38 -15.69 -18.61 13.09
C ALA A 38 -15.14 -17.83 11.86
N TYR A 39 -15.96 -17.67 10.82
CA TYR A 39 -15.61 -16.82 9.66
C TYR A 39 -15.36 -15.37 10.06
N LEU A 40 -16.25 -14.76 10.86
CA LEU A 40 -16.09 -13.39 11.35
C LEU A 40 -14.82 -13.20 12.18
N ARG A 41 -14.50 -14.17 13.06
CA ARG A 41 -13.25 -14.12 13.84
C ARG A 41 -12.02 -14.21 12.96
N MET A 42 -12.06 -15.02 11.92
CA MET A 42 -10.95 -15.15 10.99
C MET A 42 -10.76 -13.88 10.15
N ALA A 43 -11.85 -13.23 9.74
CA ALA A 43 -11.79 -11.93 9.05
C ALA A 43 -11.19 -10.85 9.96
N ASP A 44 -11.60 -10.78 11.23
CA ASP A 44 -11.06 -9.84 12.21
C ASP A 44 -9.55 -10.05 12.47
N GLU A 45 -9.11 -11.31 12.57
CA GLU A 45 -7.71 -11.66 12.87
C GLU A 45 -6.76 -11.52 11.68
N ARG A 46 -7.23 -11.64 10.43
CA ARG A 46 -6.38 -11.74 9.24
C ARG A 46 -6.57 -10.62 8.22
N GLU A 47 -7.72 -9.98 8.20
CA GLU A 47 -8.12 -9.03 7.15
C GLU A 47 -8.52 -7.65 7.71
N ASP A 48 -8.21 -7.36 8.98
CA ASP A 48 -8.64 -6.13 9.68
C ASP A 48 -10.17 -5.90 9.66
N GLY A 49 -10.95 -6.98 9.54
CA GLY A 49 -12.40 -6.96 9.53
C GLY A 49 -13.03 -7.35 8.19
N LEU A 50 -14.33 -7.19 8.10
CA LEU A 50 -15.06 -7.37 6.85
C LEU A 50 -14.88 -6.13 5.96
N ASP A 51 -14.58 -6.32 4.67
CA ASP A 51 -14.69 -5.26 3.68
C ASP A 51 -16.15 -4.78 3.62
N ALA A 52 -16.44 -3.72 4.38
CA ALA A 52 -17.72 -3.05 4.23
C ALA A 52 -17.68 -2.27 2.91
N PRO A 53 -18.55 -2.56 1.93
CA PRO A 53 -18.67 -1.70 0.78
C PRO A 53 -19.02 -0.31 1.28
N LEU A 54 -18.12 0.61 1.04
CA LEU A 54 -18.39 2.03 1.26
C LEU A 54 -19.59 2.35 0.39
N GLY A 55 -20.73 2.69 1.00
CA GLY A 55 -21.91 3.18 0.28
C GLY A 55 -21.51 4.28 -0.71
N GLU A 56 -22.33 4.54 -1.72
CA GLU A 56 -22.04 5.60 -2.70
C GLU A 56 -21.63 6.88 -1.95
N PRO A 57 -20.48 7.48 -2.30
CA PRO A 57 -19.96 8.64 -1.61
C PRO A 57 -21.00 9.76 -1.66
N ASP A 58 -21.39 10.31 -0.51
CA ASP A 58 -22.23 11.50 -0.47
C ASP A 58 -21.48 12.64 -1.19
N PRO A 59 -22.01 13.18 -2.30
CA PRO A 59 -21.34 14.25 -3.05
C PRO A 59 -21.19 15.55 -2.23
N LYS A 60 -21.85 15.66 -1.08
CA LYS A 60 -21.74 16.79 -0.16
C LYS A 60 -20.80 16.52 1.02
N ALA A 61 -20.29 15.30 1.16
CA ALA A 61 -19.36 14.93 2.22
C ALA A 61 -17.92 15.22 1.81
N VAL A 62 -17.09 15.56 2.81
CA VAL A 62 -15.63 15.60 2.63
C VAL A 62 -15.12 14.18 2.51
N GLN A 63 -14.49 13.86 1.39
CA GLN A 63 -13.93 12.56 1.12
C GLN A 63 -12.48 12.50 1.63
N ILE A 64 -12.15 11.49 2.42
CA ILE A 64 -10.78 11.23 2.89
C ILE A 64 -10.31 9.95 2.20
N LEU A 65 -9.26 10.08 1.39
CA LEU A 65 -8.75 9.00 0.55
C LEU A 65 -7.22 8.94 0.61
N THR A 66 -6.67 7.78 0.29
CA THR A 66 -5.25 7.70 -0.02
C THR A 66 -4.99 8.33 -1.40
N VAL A 67 -3.76 8.81 -1.63
CA VAL A 67 -3.38 9.35 -2.95
C VAL A 67 -3.57 8.30 -4.06
N HIS A 68 -3.31 7.04 -3.79
CA HIS A 68 -3.57 5.95 -4.73
C HIS A 68 -5.06 5.78 -5.02
N GLY A 69 -5.90 5.86 -4.00
CA GLY A 69 -7.36 5.77 -4.14
C GLY A 69 -7.99 6.95 -4.89
N SER A 70 -7.28 8.07 -4.99
CA SER A 70 -7.76 9.25 -5.73
C SER A 70 -7.56 9.16 -7.25
N LYS A 71 -6.88 8.11 -7.73
CA LYS A 71 -6.60 7.95 -9.16
C LYS A 71 -7.90 7.82 -9.97
N GLY A 72 -8.08 8.71 -10.95
CA GLY A 72 -9.27 8.73 -11.81
C GLY A 72 -10.46 9.52 -11.27
N LEU A 73 -10.34 10.08 -10.06
CA LEU A 73 -11.35 10.97 -9.47
C LEU A 73 -10.92 12.43 -9.62
N GLU A 74 -11.88 13.36 -9.49
CA GLU A 74 -11.66 14.79 -9.59
C GLU A 74 -12.53 15.53 -8.56
N TRP A 75 -12.01 16.65 -8.00
CA TRP A 75 -12.71 17.48 -7.03
C TRP A 75 -12.44 18.96 -7.28
N ASP A 76 -13.37 19.82 -6.90
CA ASP A 76 -13.21 21.29 -6.95
C ASP A 76 -12.13 21.81 -6.00
N GLY A 77 -11.84 21.09 -4.94
CA GLY A 77 -10.82 21.44 -3.96
C GLY A 77 -10.20 20.20 -3.31
N VAL A 78 -8.87 20.16 -3.25
CA VAL A 78 -8.10 19.06 -2.66
C VAL A 78 -7.15 19.59 -1.61
N VAL A 79 -7.07 18.90 -0.48
CA VAL A 79 -6.10 19.17 0.57
C VAL A 79 -5.23 17.93 0.75
N VAL A 80 -3.95 18.05 0.47
CA VAL A 80 -2.98 16.96 0.62
C VAL A 80 -2.29 17.08 1.97
N PHE A 81 -2.50 16.09 2.84
CA PHE A 81 -1.86 16.03 4.16
C PHE A 81 -0.55 15.26 4.12
N GLY A 82 0.34 15.57 5.07
CA GLY A 82 1.56 14.79 5.30
C GLY A 82 2.68 15.06 4.30
N LEU A 83 2.65 16.17 3.57
CA LEU A 83 3.77 16.60 2.73
C LEU A 83 4.91 17.12 3.62
N CYS A 84 5.51 16.22 4.38
CA CYS A 84 6.62 16.53 5.27
C CYS A 84 7.65 15.39 5.27
N ASP A 85 8.89 15.74 5.59
CA ASP A 85 9.98 14.79 5.63
C ASP A 85 9.67 13.57 6.52
N GLY A 86 9.96 12.38 6.02
CA GLY A 86 9.73 11.12 6.70
C GLY A 86 8.27 10.60 6.65
N VAL A 87 7.34 11.37 6.08
CA VAL A 87 5.95 10.93 5.83
C VAL A 87 5.69 10.82 4.33
N PHE A 88 5.96 11.90 3.57
CA PHE A 88 5.85 11.89 2.13
C PHE A 88 6.94 12.82 1.52
N PRO A 89 7.81 12.31 0.66
CA PRO A 89 7.87 10.94 0.12
C PRO A 89 8.12 9.88 1.21
N SER A 90 7.46 8.73 1.06
CA SER A 90 7.61 7.64 2.02
C SER A 90 8.85 6.81 1.68
N HIS A 91 9.67 6.50 2.68
CA HIS A 91 10.84 5.66 2.52
C HIS A 91 10.78 4.49 3.49
N SER A 92 11.11 3.32 2.96
CA SER A 92 11.08 2.05 3.69
C SER A 92 12.06 1.98 4.88
N LYS A 93 12.93 2.98 5.04
CA LYS A 93 13.77 3.16 6.23
C LYS A 93 13.75 4.61 6.68
N LYS A 94 13.41 4.83 7.95
CA LYS A 94 13.73 6.06 8.67
C LYS A 94 15.26 6.15 8.79
N THR A 95 15.92 6.62 7.77
CA THR A 95 17.34 6.96 7.83
C THR A 95 17.43 8.45 8.12
N SER A 96 18.34 8.83 9.02
CA SER A 96 18.73 10.22 9.29
C SER A 96 19.54 10.81 8.12
N VAL A 97 19.10 10.57 6.89
CA VAL A 97 19.77 11.08 5.69
C VAL A 97 19.20 12.44 5.37
N GLU A 98 20.07 13.43 5.22
CA GLU A 98 19.68 14.74 4.74
C GLU A 98 19.24 14.63 3.27
N TRP A 99 17.92 14.70 3.04
CA TRP A 99 17.26 14.60 1.74
C TRP A 99 17.79 15.54 0.66
N THR A 100 18.42 16.62 1.07
CA THR A 100 18.98 17.61 0.15
C THR A 100 20.25 17.12 -0.56
N LYS A 101 20.84 16.00 -0.11
CA LYS A 101 22.13 15.54 -0.61
C LYS A 101 22.11 14.15 -1.24
N ASP A 102 21.42 13.19 -0.62
CA ASP A 102 21.45 11.79 -1.08
C ASP A 102 20.08 11.10 -0.94
N VAL A 103 19.66 10.43 -2.00
CA VAL A 103 18.47 9.57 -1.96
C VAL A 103 18.79 8.32 -1.14
N PRO A 104 17.99 7.98 -0.09
CA PRO A 104 18.26 6.80 0.72
C PRO A 104 18.19 5.52 -0.10
N PRO A 105 19.11 4.57 0.11
CA PRO A 105 19.05 3.28 -0.53
C PRO A 105 17.83 2.49 -0.04
N ALA A 106 17.17 1.75 -0.93
CA ALA A 106 16.05 0.88 -0.62
C ALA A 106 16.39 -0.59 -0.87
N ASN A 107 15.78 -1.49 -0.09
CA ASN A 107 16.05 -2.93 -0.20
C ASN A 107 15.23 -3.61 -1.30
N ALA A 108 14.08 -3.06 -1.69
CA ALA A 108 13.09 -3.68 -2.56
C ALA A 108 12.77 -5.12 -2.09
N TRP A 109 12.65 -6.04 -3.03
CA TRP A 109 12.39 -7.46 -2.78
C TRP A 109 13.51 -8.22 -2.07
N LEU A 110 14.72 -7.66 -1.95
CA LEU A 110 15.86 -8.37 -1.33
C LEU A 110 15.64 -8.75 0.15
N THR A 111 14.74 -8.09 0.83
CA THR A 111 14.41 -8.35 2.25
C THR A 111 12.96 -8.73 2.47
N ASP A 112 12.19 -8.87 1.41
CA ASP A 112 10.77 -9.23 1.44
C ASP A 112 10.56 -10.54 0.69
N SER A 113 10.37 -11.62 1.43
CA SER A 113 10.18 -12.96 0.87
C SER A 113 8.84 -13.13 0.12
N GLY A 114 7.88 -12.23 0.36
CA GLY A 114 6.59 -12.21 -0.36
C GLY A 114 6.63 -11.42 -1.66
N ALA A 115 7.65 -10.58 -1.85
CA ALA A 115 7.75 -9.73 -3.03
C ALA A 115 8.34 -10.49 -4.23
N LEU A 116 7.72 -10.31 -5.39
CA LEU A 116 8.24 -10.88 -6.63
C LEU A 116 9.57 -10.22 -7.02
N PRO A 117 10.63 -10.99 -7.28
CA PRO A 117 11.92 -10.46 -7.74
C PRO A 117 11.79 -9.60 -8.99
N HIS A 118 12.51 -8.46 -9.03
CA HIS A 118 12.46 -7.53 -10.16
C HIS A 118 12.61 -8.19 -11.54
N PRO A 119 13.54 -9.13 -11.76
CA PRO A 119 13.69 -9.80 -13.06
C PRO A 119 12.47 -10.63 -13.51
N LEU A 120 11.61 -11.02 -12.57
CA LEU A 120 10.43 -11.85 -12.83
C LEU A 120 9.14 -11.03 -12.97
N ARG A 121 9.20 -9.72 -12.73
CA ARG A 121 8.05 -8.83 -12.86
C ARG A 121 7.78 -8.47 -14.32
N GLY A 122 6.49 -8.27 -14.67
CA GLY A 122 6.09 -7.86 -16.00
C GLY A 122 6.64 -6.50 -16.43
N ASP A 123 6.87 -5.60 -15.46
CA ASP A 123 7.45 -4.26 -15.61
C ASP A 123 8.99 -4.22 -15.43
N HIS A 124 9.67 -5.38 -15.49
CA HIS A 124 11.12 -5.50 -15.19
C HIS A 124 12.01 -4.55 -16.00
N ARG A 125 11.57 -4.10 -17.18
CA ARG A 125 12.34 -3.16 -18.04
C ARG A 125 12.42 -1.76 -17.46
N ASP A 126 11.44 -1.36 -16.66
CA ASP A 126 11.36 -0.05 -16.04
C ASP A 126 11.99 -0.05 -14.63
N LEU A 127 12.28 -1.24 -14.09
CA LEU A 127 12.87 -1.43 -12.79
C LEU A 127 14.40 -1.37 -12.82
N PRO A 128 15.06 -1.03 -11.70
CA PRO A 128 16.52 -1.13 -11.59
C PRO A 128 17.01 -2.52 -11.97
N PRO A 129 17.99 -2.63 -12.90
CA PRO A 129 18.46 -3.92 -13.40
C PRO A 129 19.14 -4.72 -12.29
N PHE A 130 18.80 -6.00 -12.18
CA PHE A 130 19.41 -6.93 -11.24
C PHE A 130 20.52 -7.73 -11.94
N VAL A 131 21.72 -7.15 -11.99
CA VAL A 131 22.91 -7.77 -12.59
C VAL A 131 24.03 -7.78 -11.55
N PRO A 132 24.11 -8.84 -10.70
CA PRO A 132 25.14 -8.92 -9.67
C PRO A 132 26.54 -9.02 -10.29
N VAL A 133 27.45 -8.16 -9.84
CA VAL A 133 28.86 -8.20 -10.19
C VAL A 133 29.64 -8.65 -8.97
N VAL A 134 30.23 -9.83 -9.04
CA VAL A 134 30.96 -10.47 -7.92
C VAL A 134 32.49 -10.50 -8.13
N GLU A 135 32.96 -9.97 -9.25
CA GLU A 135 34.37 -9.94 -9.58
C GLU A 135 35.21 -9.14 -8.57
N GLY A 136 36.45 -9.59 -8.34
CA GLY A 136 37.39 -8.91 -7.45
C GLY A 136 37.11 -9.07 -5.96
N SER A 137 36.17 -9.93 -5.56
CA SER A 137 35.88 -10.24 -4.16
C SER A 137 36.43 -11.59 -3.73
N ARG A 138 36.78 -11.74 -2.42
CA ARG A 138 37.34 -12.99 -1.88
C ARG A 138 36.34 -14.15 -1.95
N THR A 139 35.06 -13.88 -1.86
CA THR A 139 33.98 -14.84 -1.96
C THR A 139 32.83 -14.25 -2.80
N ALA A 140 32.04 -15.13 -3.43
CA ALA A 140 30.85 -14.69 -4.19
C ALA A 140 29.85 -13.94 -3.31
N SER A 141 29.66 -14.36 -2.04
CA SER A 141 28.78 -13.69 -1.08
C SER A 141 29.26 -12.27 -0.78
N ALA A 142 30.55 -12.07 -0.49
CA ALA A 142 31.11 -10.75 -0.23
C ALA A 142 31.02 -9.84 -1.48
N GLY A 143 31.17 -10.40 -2.67
CA GLY A 143 30.98 -9.68 -3.94
C GLY A 143 29.54 -9.23 -4.12
N TYR A 144 28.61 -10.13 -3.88
CA TYR A 144 27.18 -9.84 -3.93
C TYR A 144 26.78 -8.75 -2.92
N ASP A 145 27.18 -8.86 -1.65
CA ASP A 145 26.86 -7.88 -0.61
C ASP A 145 27.41 -6.49 -0.94
N LYS A 146 28.63 -6.44 -1.45
CA LYS A 146 29.25 -5.19 -1.91
C LYS A 146 28.46 -4.56 -3.07
N TRP A 147 28.14 -5.37 -4.09
CA TRP A 147 27.34 -4.91 -5.23
C TRP A 147 25.95 -4.49 -4.80
N ALA A 148 25.24 -5.29 -4.00
CA ALA A 148 23.91 -4.98 -3.53
C ALA A 148 23.87 -3.66 -2.75
N THR A 149 24.85 -3.42 -1.87
CA THR A 149 24.93 -2.23 -1.03
C THR A 149 25.36 -0.98 -1.83
N LYS A 150 26.31 -1.11 -2.73
CA LYS A 150 26.93 0.03 -3.41
C LYS A 150 26.27 0.40 -4.74
N VAL A 151 25.58 -0.54 -5.37
CA VAL A 151 25.01 -0.35 -6.71
C VAL A 151 23.49 -0.53 -6.70
N TYR A 152 23.01 -1.71 -6.30
CA TYR A 152 21.61 -2.06 -6.49
C TYR A 152 20.67 -1.28 -5.54
N LYS A 153 20.93 -1.30 -4.24
CA LYS A 153 20.08 -0.57 -3.28
C LYS A 153 19.99 0.94 -3.52
N PRO A 154 21.07 1.64 -3.87
CA PRO A 154 20.99 3.04 -4.28
C PRO A 154 20.12 3.25 -5.53
N SER A 155 20.25 2.40 -6.56
CA SER A 155 19.42 2.51 -7.77
C SER A 155 17.93 2.27 -7.49
N VAL A 156 17.62 1.34 -6.58
CA VAL A 156 16.25 1.10 -6.10
C VAL A 156 15.73 2.31 -5.33
N GLY A 157 16.55 2.96 -4.51
CA GLY A 157 16.18 4.20 -3.81
C GLY A 157 15.79 5.31 -4.76
N VAL A 158 16.60 5.54 -5.80
CA VAL A 158 16.30 6.54 -6.84
C VAL A 158 15.01 6.20 -7.62
N TYR A 159 14.78 4.92 -7.90
CA TYR A 159 13.53 4.49 -8.52
C TYR A 159 12.33 4.76 -7.62
N ALA A 160 12.41 4.38 -6.35
CA ALA A 160 11.35 4.60 -5.37
C ALA A 160 11.01 6.10 -5.23
N GLU A 161 12.01 6.98 -5.16
CA GLU A 161 11.80 8.43 -5.13
C GLU A 161 11.07 8.95 -6.37
N ARG A 162 11.39 8.43 -7.55
CA ARG A 162 10.68 8.81 -8.78
C ARG A 162 9.22 8.39 -8.75
N GLU A 163 8.91 7.22 -8.21
CA GLU A 163 7.52 6.78 -8.04
C GLU A 163 6.76 7.66 -7.04
N GLU A 164 7.39 8.04 -5.92
CA GLU A 164 6.79 8.98 -4.97
C GLU A 164 6.52 10.35 -5.61
N ARG A 165 7.42 10.85 -6.46
CA ARG A 165 7.20 12.10 -7.22
C ARG A 165 6.02 11.98 -8.21
N ARG A 166 5.86 10.82 -8.87
CA ARG A 166 4.69 10.55 -9.73
C ARG A 166 3.41 10.54 -8.91
N LEU A 167 3.46 9.94 -7.73
CA LEU A 167 2.32 9.92 -6.81
C LEU A 167 1.96 11.33 -6.33
N ALA A 168 2.95 12.17 -6.00
CA ALA A 168 2.72 13.57 -5.67
C ALA A 168 2.04 14.34 -6.82
N TYR A 169 2.50 14.10 -8.05
CA TYR A 169 1.87 14.71 -9.23
C TYR A 169 0.39 14.28 -9.36
N VAL A 170 0.08 13.00 -9.12
CA VAL A 170 -1.31 12.52 -9.12
C VAL A 170 -2.12 13.26 -8.07
N ALA A 171 -1.60 13.41 -6.84
CA ALA A 171 -2.31 14.12 -5.77
C ALA A 171 -2.59 15.59 -6.10
N MET A 172 -1.64 16.28 -6.74
CA MET A 172 -1.72 17.71 -7.07
C MET A 172 -2.58 18.02 -8.30
N THR A 173 -2.92 17.02 -9.09
CA THR A 173 -3.69 17.16 -10.33
C THR A 173 -5.13 16.66 -10.20
N ARG A 174 -5.61 16.42 -9.00
CA ARG A 174 -6.99 15.96 -8.68
C ARG A 174 -7.82 17.10 -8.08
#